data_c03a70597e088a9fe6e45fd666a841c8
#
_entry.id   c03a70597e088a9fe6e45fd666a841c8
#
_cell.length_a   1.000
_cell.length_b   1.000
_cell.length_c   1.000
_cell.angle_alpha   90.00
_cell.angle_beta   90.00
_cell.angle_gamma   90.00
#
_symmetry.space_group_name_H-M   'P 1'
#
loop_
_entity.id
_entity.type
_entity.pdbx_description
1 polymer ?
#
loop_
_entity_poly.entity_id
_entity_poly.type
_entity_poly.pdbx_seq_one_letter_code
_entity_poly.pdbx_strand_id
1 'polypeptide(L)'
;MEGIMLTLETFDEPSEVVRKVTKETKLVYSDFYSAQTGNKVYLKPENMQFTGAYKLRGAYYKLSTLTEEERQKGLITASAGNHAQGVAYAAKCYGAKAVIVMPTTTPLIKVNRTKNYGAEVVLWGDVYDEACEHAYELAKEHGYTFIHPFDDTAVATGQGTIAMEIFKELPLVDYVLVPVGGGGLATGVSTLAKLLNPKIKVIGVEPEGAGCLKASIEAGKVVTLDSVSTIADGTAVKTPGTYIFPYLCKNLDDIITVPDEELVVAFLDMVENHKMVVENSGLLTVAALKHLKVKNKRIVSILSGGNMDVITMSSVVQQGLIMRDRIFTVSVLLPDKPGELSHVADVIAKQNGNVIKLEHNQFVSINRNAAVELRITLEAFGTEHKHQIIQALEKNNYQPRLVRTNI
;
A
#
# COMPACT_ATOMS: atom_id res chain seq x y z
N MET A 1 12.42 -25.65 19.71
CA MET A 1 12.49 -24.48 20.61
C MET A 1 11.06 -24.08 20.89
N GLU A 2 10.63 -24.18 22.16
CA GLU A 2 9.33 -23.70 22.59
C GLU A 2 9.29 -22.19 22.30
N GLY A 3 8.41 -21.76 21.42
CA GLY A 3 8.23 -20.35 21.09
C GLY A 3 7.79 -19.61 22.34
N ILE A 4 8.48 -18.52 22.68
CA ILE A 4 8.09 -17.63 23.78
C ILE A 4 6.64 -17.18 23.50
N MET A 5 5.73 -17.61 24.39
CA MET A 5 4.32 -17.23 24.27
C MET A 5 4.21 -15.72 24.57
N LEU A 6 3.75 -14.93 23.58
CA LEU A 6 3.55 -13.50 23.75
C LEU A 6 2.44 -13.25 24.78
N THR A 7 2.73 -12.49 25.84
CA THR A 7 1.83 -12.08 26.91
C THR A 7 1.68 -10.55 26.92
N LEU A 8 0.79 -10.00 27.73
CA LEU A 8 0.69 -8.52 27.86
C LEU A 8 2.01 -7.90 28.30
N GLU A 9 2.70 -8.51 29.25
CA GLU A 9 4.00 -8.04 29.78
C GLU A 9 5.05 -7.96 28.66
N THR A 10 4.97 -8.83 27.64
CA THR A 10 5.89 -8.79 26.48
C THR A 10 5.69 -7.57 25.58
N PHE A 11 4.65 -6.76 25.78
CA PHE A 11 4.38 -5.53 25.01
C PHE A 11 4.64 -4.23 25.79
N ASP A 12 4.82 -4.28 27.12
CA ASP A 12 5.05 -3.08 27.93
C ASP A 12 6.43 -2.46 27.64
N GLU A 13 7.50 -3.25 27.76
CA GLU A 13 8.86 -2.81 27.45
C GLU A 13 9.01 -2.34 25.99
N PRO A 14 8.56 -3.10 24.97
CA PRO A 14 8.60 -2.66 23.57
C PRO A 14 7.94 -1.30 23.35
N SER A 15 6.82 -1.05 24.00
CA SER A 15 6.11 0.23 23.88
C SER A 15 6.93 1.40 24.40
N GLU A 16 7.65 1.24 25.49
CA GLU A 16 8.54 2.26 26.04
C GLU A 16 9.80 2.45 25.17
N VAL A 17 10.39 1.34 24.71
CA VAL A 17 11.58 1.36 23.84
C VAL A 17 11.28 2.05 22.52
N VAL A 18 10.22 1.62 21.86
CA VAL A 18 9.85 2.13 20.52
C VAL A 18 9.42 3.60 20.55
N ARG A 19 8.79 4.06 21.64
CA ARG A 19 8.39 5.47 21.80
C ARG A 19 9.56 6.45 21.66
N LYS A 20 10.78 6.04 21.98
CA LYS A 20 11.99 6.90 21.87
C LYS A 20 12.31 7.31 20.42
N VAL A 21 11.84 6.54 19.44
CA VAL A 21 12.21 6.71 18.02
C VAL A 21 11.02 6.78 17.07
N THR A 22 9.81 6.82 17.60
CA THR A 22 8.60 6.94 16.77
C THR A 22 7.86 8.23 17.04
N LYS A 23 7.13 8.69 16.05
CA LYS A 23 6.11 9.72 16.24
C LYS A 23 4.86 9.08 16.84
N GLU A 24 4.20 9.78 17.76
CA GLU A 24 2.86 9.44 18.16
C GLU A 24 1.91 9.74 16.98
N THR A 25 1.53 8.70 16.24
CA THR A 25 0.59 8.80 15.12
C THR A 25 -0.83 8.68 15.64
N LYS A 26 -1.42 9.79 16.07
CA LYS A 26 -2.78 9.81 16.63
C LYS A 26 -3.81 9.29 15.64
N LEU A 27 -4.88 8.70 16.17
CA LEU A 27 -6.02 8.28 15.37
C LEU A 27 -6.71 9.47 14.72
N VAL A 28 -6.97 9.37 13.43
CA VAL A 28 -7.69 10.38 12.65
C VAL A 28 -9.08 9.83 12.33
N TYR A 29 -10.13 10.50 12.84
CA TYR A 29 -11.49 10.14 12.47
C TYR A 29 -11.74 10.48 11.01
N SER A 30 -12.37 9.57 10.27
CA SER A 30 -12.71 9.74 8.87
C SER A 30 -14.21 9.94 8.69
N ASP A 31 -14.65 11.17 8.50
CA ASP A 31 -16.05 11.46 8.15
C ASP A 31 -16.44 10.79 6.84
N PHE A 32 -15.55 10.80 5.85
CA PHE A 32 -15.76 10.21 4.53
C PHE A 32 -16.06 8.71 4.61
N TYR A 33 -15.13 7.91 5.17
CA TYR A 33 -15.34 6.47 5.28
C TYR A 33 -16.43 6.11 6.29
N SER A 34 -16.66 6.93 7.31
CA SER A 34 -17.75 6.72 8.26
C SER A 34 -19.11 6.87 7.59
N ALA A 35 -19.29 7.92 6.78
CA ALA A 35 -20.51 8.11 6.01
C ALA A 35 -20.73 7.00 4.98
N GLN A 36 -19.69 6.61 4.26
CA GLN A 36 -19.76 5.57 3.24
C GLN A 36 -20.14 4.19 3.81
N THR A 37 -19.59 3.84 4.98
CA THR A 37 -19.75 2.50 5.55
C THR A 37 -20.87 2.40 6.60
N GLY A 38 -21.35 3.52 7.15
CA GLY A 38 -22.27 3.53 8.29
C GLY A 38 -21.64 3.05 9.60
N ASN A 39 -20.31 3.22 9.72
CA ASN A 39 -19.52 2.88 10.89
C ASN A 39 -18.79 4.15 11.40
N LYS A 40 -18.10 4.05 12.53
CA LYS A 40 -17.16 5.06 13.01
C LYS A 40 -15.76 4.61 12.63
N VAL A 41 -15.22 5.16 11.55
CA VAL A 41 -13.92 4.77 10.99
C VAL A 41 -12.83 5.72 11.47
N TYR A 42 -11.75 5.14 11.96
CA TYR A 42 -10.54 5.85 12.40
C TYR A 42 -9.35 5.31 11.60
N LEU A 43 -8.43 6.19 11.25
CA LEU A 43 -7.21 5.88 10.54
C LEU A 43 -6.02 5.95 11.50
N LYS A 44 -5.18 4.90 11.53
CA LYS A 44 -3.88 4.90 12.24
C LYS A 44 -2.78 5.22 11.25
N PRO A 45 -2.29 6.47 11.17
CA PRO A 45 -1.47 6.94 10.06
C PRO A 45 0.04 6.62 10.25
N GLU A 46 0.43 5.34 10.17
CA GLU A 46 1.83 4.92 10.23
C GLU A 46 2.64 5.36 8.98
N ASN A 47 1.99 5.80 7.91
CA ASN A 47 2.62 6.50 6.80
C ASN A 47 3.28 7.84 7.21
N MET A 48 2.93 8.37 8.38
CA MET A 48 3.48 9.62 8.92
C MET A 48 4.69 9.42 9.85
N GLN A 49 5.18 8.19 10.03
CA GLN A 49 6.38 7.89 10.82
C GLN A 49 7.65 8.53 10.21
N PHE A 50 8.74 8.63 10.99
CA PHE A 50 10.00 9.23 10.54
C PHE A 50 10.56 8.60 9.27
N THR A 51 10.42 7.26 9.13
CA THR A 51 10.83 6.53 7.92
C THR A 51 9.69 6.39 6.90
N GLY A 52 8.56 7.04 7.11
CA GLY A 52 7.38 6.95 6.25
C GLY A 52 6.63 5.63 6.34
N ALA A 53 6.92 4.76 7.31
CA ALA A 53 6.22 3.48 7.51
C ALA A 53 6.45 2.90 8.91
N TYR A 54 5.58 1.98 9.31
CA TYR A 54 5.60 1.31 10.62
C TYR A 54 6.84 0.45 10.89
N LYS A 55 7.56 0.00 9.85
CA LYS A 55 8.68 -0.96 9.94
C LYS A 55 9.78 -0.54 10.91
N LEU A 56 9.94 0.74 11.14
CA LEU A 56 10.85 1.29 12.14
C LEU A 56 10.62 0.67 13.54
N ARG A 57 9.38 0.47 13.95
CA ARG A 57 9.00 -0.03 15.27
C ARG A 57 9.63 -1.40 15.55
N GLY A 58 9.37 -2.37 14.67
CA GLY A 58 9.90 -3.72 14.82
C GLY A 58 11.41 -3.80 14.63
N ALA A 59 11.97 -3.06 13.68
CA ALA A 59 13.41 -3.00 13.48
C ALA A 59 14.12 -2.46 14.75
N TYR A 60 13.66 -1.33 15.28
CA TYR A 60 14.26 -0.72 16.46
C TYR A 60 14.14 -1.60 17.69
N TYR A 61 12.97 -2.21 17.94
CA TYR A 61 12.81 -3.13 19.06
C TYR A 61 13.69 -4.37 18.90
N LYS A 62 13.77 -4.97 17.72
CA LYS A 62 14.68 -6.09 17.46
C LYS A 62 16.13 -5.73 17.82
N LEU A 63 16.59 -4.56 17.41
CA LEU A 63 17.94 -4.11 17.72
C LEU A 63 18.15 -3.91 19.24
N SER A 64 17.12 -3.51 19.99
CA SER A 64 17.21 -3.37 21.45
C SER A 64 17.44 -4.70 22.15
N THR A 65 16.95 -5.80 21.58
CA THR A 65 17.10 -7.15 22.17
C THR A 65 18.45 -7.80 21.89
N LEU A 66 19.26 -7.21 20.99
CA LEU A 66 20.59 -7.70 20.67
C LEU A 66 21.60 -7.28 21.75
N THR A 67 22.61 -8.13 21.96
CA THR A 67 23.77 -7.77 22.78
C THR A 67 24.58 -6.66 22.11
N GLU A 68 25.40 -5.96 22.91
CA GLU A 68 26.30 -4.94 22.37
C GLU A 68 27.29 -5.55 21.36
N GLU A 69 27.79 -6.76 21.61
CA GLU A 69 28.68 -7.47 20.70
C GLU A 69 28.01 -7.75 19.33
N GLU A 70 26.75 -8.21 19.33
CA GLU A 70 25.99 -8.44 18.11
C GLU A 70 25.78 -7.15 17.32
N ARG A 71 25.46 -6.04 17.99
CA ARG A 71 25.32 -4.73 17.35
C ARG A 71 26.62 -4.21 16.76
N GLN A 72 27.74 -4.42 17.46
CA GLN A 72 29.07 -3.98 17.01
C GLN A 72 29.57 -4.77 15.81
N LYS A 73 29.27 -6.06 15.70
CA LYS A 73 29.58 -6.86 14.50
C LYS A 73 28.89 -6.30 13.26
N GLY A 74 27.70 -5.73 13.42
CA GLY A 74 26.89 -5.14 12.36
C GLY A 74 25.62 -5.93 12.06
N LEU A 75 24.75 -5.29 11.34
CA LEU A 75 23.39 -5.76 11.03
C LEU A 75 23.23 -5.89 9.52
N ILE A 76 22.47 -6.87 9.07
CA ILE A 76 22.18 -7.06 7.65
C ILE A 76 20.73 -7.38 7.42
N THR A 77 20.17 -6.97 6.31
CA THR A 77 18.86 -7.40 5.82
C THR A 77 18.79 -7.32 4.30
N ALA A 78 17.85 -8.06 3.71
CA ALA A 78 17.47 -7.90 2.30
C ALA A 78 16.13 -7.17 2.22
N SER A 79 16.10 -6.00 1.62
CA SER A 79 14.88 -5.24 1.37
C SER A 79 15.17 -4.00 0.52
N ALA A 80 14.32 -3.71 -0.46
CA ALA A 80 14.35 -2.46 -1.23
C ALA A 80 13.31 -1.42 -0.78
N GLY A 81 12.60 -1.66 0.34
CA GLY A 81 11.45 -0.85 0.76
C GLY A 81 11.52 -0.35 2.20
N ASN A 82 10.36 -0.38 2.85
CA ASN A 82 10.15 0.16 4.20
C ASN A 82 11.03 -0.51 5.27
N HIS A 83 11.29 -1.82 5.13
CA HIS A 83 12.12 -2.54 6.09
C HIS A 83 13.59 -2.09 6.00
N ALA A 84 14.12 -1.89 4.80
CA ALA A 84 15.46 -1.35 4.58
C ALA A 84 15.67 -0.02 5.33
N GLN A 85 14.74 0.91 5.14
CA GLN A 85 14.77 2.23 5.80
C GLN A 85 14.60 2.11 7.31
N GLY A 86 13.71 1.21 7.78
CA GLY A 86 13.49 0.95 9.19
C GLY A 86 14.75 0.42 9.88
N VAL A 87 15.44 -0.57 9.28
CA VAL A 87 16.70 -1.13 9.81
C VAL A 87 17.82 -0.10 9.76
N ALA A 88 17.97 0.61 8.64
CA ALA A 88 19.00 1.65 8.50
C ALA A 88 18.84 2.75 9.56
N TYR A 89 17.63 3.25 9.78
CA TYR A 89 17.34 4.26 10.79
C TYR A 89 17.57 3.72 12.21
N ALA A 90 17.09 2.52 12.52
CA ALA A 90 17.29 1.89 13.81
C ALA A 90 18.77 1.69 14.12
N ALA A 91 19.54 1.19 13.15
CA ALA A 91 20.99 1.02 13.28
C ALA A 91 21.69 2.35 13.56
N LYS A 92 21.32 3.42 12.84
CA LYS A 92 21.83 4.78 13.11
C LYS A 92 21.59 5.22 14.56
N CYS A 93 20.40 4.96 15.11
CA CYS A 93 20.07 5.32 16.47
C CYS A 93 20.92 4.57 17.51
N TYR A 94 21.33 3.34 17.21
CA TYR A 94 22.23 2.54 18.06
C TYR A 94 23.72 2.72 17.76
N GLY A 95 24.09 3.53 16.76
CA GLY A 95 25.48 3.66 16.32
C GLY A 95 26.04 2.38 15.71
N ALA A 96 25.20 1.48 15.22
CA ALA A 96 25.57 0.20 14.63
C ALA A 96 25.73 0.29 13.11
N LYS A 97 26.63 -0.52 12.55
CA LYS A 97 26.74 -0.68 11.09
C LYS A 97 25.53 -1.43 10.56
N ALA A 98 24.94 -0.97 9.48
CA ALA A 98 23.89 -1.68 8.75
C ALA A 98 24.28 -1.89 7.29
N VAL A 99 24.12 -3.11 6.80
CA VAL A 99 24.28 -3.51 5.40
C VAL A 99 22.90 -3.90 4.86
N ILE A 100 22.52 -3.29 3.75
CA ILE A 100 21.20 -3.56 3.14
C ILE A 100 21.43 -4.10 1.74
N VAL A 101 21.05 -5.34 1.51
CA VAL A 101 21.14 -5.97 0.18
C VAL A 101 19.85 -5.73 -0.58
N MET A 102 19.97 -5.23 -1.81
CA MET A 102 18.86 -4.90 -2.70
C MET A 102 19.10 -5.49 -4.09
N PRO A 103 18.04 -5.88 -4.82
CA PRO A 103 18.18 -6.21 -6.24
C PRO A 103 18.81 -5.08 -7.05
N THR A 104 19.58 -5.40 -8.10
CA THR A 104 20.20 -4.43 -9.02
C THR A 104 19.15 -3.58 -9.74
N THR A 105 17.94 -4.10 -9.90
CA THR A 105 16.78 -3.44 -10.50
C THR A 105 16.11 -2.40 -9.59
N THR A 106 16.59 -2.25 -8.34
CA THR A 106 16.00 -1.31 -7.37
C THR A 106 16.15 0.14 -7.83
N PRO A 107 15.06 0.93 -7.87
CA PRO A 107 15.13 2.35 -8.24
C PRO A 107 16.10 3.14 -7.36
N LEU A 108 16.91 3.99 -7.99
CA LEU A 108 17.95 4.78 -7.31
C LEU A 108 17.41 5.63 -6.15
N ILE A 109 16.17 6.09 -6.24
CA ILE A 109 15.54 6.86 -5.16
C ILE A 109 15.40 6.04 -3.88
N LYS A 110 15.09 4.74 -3.98
CA LYS A 110 14.99 3.83 -2.82
C LYS A 110 16.37 3.53 -2.24
N VAL A 111 17.38 3.33 -3.10
CA VAL A 111 18.78 3.16 -2.70
C VAL A 111 19.27 4.38 -1.93
N ASN A 112 19.09 5.58 -2.50
CA ASN A 112 19.55 6.82 -1.89
C ASN A 112 18.85 7.14 -0.57
N ARG A 113 17.54 6.89 -0.46
CA ARG A 113 16.82 7.05 0.81
C ARG A 113 17.41 6.18 1.92
N THR A 114 17.77 4.93 1.61
CA THR A 114 18.40 4.02 2.57
C THR A 114 19.80 4.49 2.97
N LYS A 115 20.62 4.90 2.00
CA LYS A 115 21.96 5.47 2.25
C LYS A 115 21.92 6.74 3.11
N ASN A 116 20.89 7.58 2.97
CA ASN A 116 20.71 8.79 3.77
C ASN A 116 20.55 8.51 5.27
N TYR A 117 20.12 7.31 5.64
CA TYR A 117 20.10 6.86 7.04
C TYR A 117 21.46 6.30 7.50
N GLY A 118 22.50 6.28 6.65
CA GLY A 118 23.86 5.85 6.99
C GLY A 118 24.13 4.37 6.74
N ALA A 119 23.23 3.63 6.11
CA ALA A 119 23.45 2.22 5.79
C ALA A 119 24.32 2.07 4.53
N GLU A 120 25.15 1.02 4.52
CA GLU A 120 25.81 0.51 3.34
C GLU A 120 24.78 -0.26 2.49
N VAL A 121 24.71 0.04 1.19
CA VAL A 121 23.80 -0.65 0.27
C VAL A 121 24.62 -1.48 -0.71
N VAL A 122 24.34 -2.79 -0.74
CA VAL A 122 24.88 -3.76 -1.68
C VAL A 122 23.80 -4.08 -2.71
N LEU A 123 24.09 -3.88 -3.98
CA LEU A 123 23.22 -4.24 -5.07
C LEU A 123 23.62 -5.64 -5.59
N TRP A 124 22.70 -6.62 -5.53
CA TRP A 124 22.98 -8.00 -5.89
C TRP A 124 21.75 -8.72 -6.42
N GLY A 125 21.95 -9.48 -7.52
CA GLY A 125 20.87 -10.23 -8.17
C GLY A 125 19.83 -9.31 -8.83
N ASP A 126 18.91 -9.93 -9.54
CA ASP A 126 17.84 -9.23 -10.25
C ASP A 126 16.50 -9.25 -9.50
N VAL A 127 16.32 -10.22 -8.58
CA VAL A 127 15.11 -10.43 -7.79
C VAL A 127 15.40 -10.46 -6.30
N TYR A 128 14.34 -10.32 -5.50
CA TYR A 128 14.44 -10.30 -4.03
C TYR A 128 15.07 -11.56 -3.45
N ASP A 129 14.74 -12.74 -3.98
CA ASP A 129 15.22 -14.03 -3.44
C ASP A 129 16.75 -14.11 -3.55
N GLU A 130 17.34 -13.71 -4.68
CA GLU A 130 18.79 -13.68 -4.89
C GLU A 130 19.49 -12.68 -3.95
N ALA A 131 18.90 -11.51 -3.77
CA ALA A 131 19.41 -10.52 -2.82
C ALA A 131 19.34 -11.04 -1.37
N CYS A 132 18.30 -11.80 -1.03
CA CYS A 132 18.11 -12.39 0.29
C CYS A 132 19.12 -13.50 0.56
N GLU A 133 19.35 -14.39 -0.39
CA GLU A 133 20.38 -15.46 -0.30
C GLU A 133 21.77 -14.82 -0.07
N HIS A 134 22.12 -13.83 -0.87
CA HIS A 134 23.39 -13.13 -0.72
C HIS A 134 23.52 -12.42 0.63
N ALA A 135 22.42 -11.86 1.15
CA ALA A 135 22.45 -11.26 2.49
C ALA A 135 22.74 -12.30 3.58
N TYR A 136 22.23 -13.55 3.45
CA TYR A 136 22.58 -14.64 4.36
C TYR A 136 24.03 -15.09 4.23
N GLU A 137 24.60 -15.11 3.01
CA GLU A 137 26.01 -15.39 2.79
C GLU A 137 26.90 -14.37 3.49
N LEU A 138 26.64 -13.07 3.28
CA LEU A 138 27.37 -11.98 3.93
C LEU A 138 27.19 -12.00 5.45
N ALA A 139 26.01 -12.33 5.95
CA ALA A 139 25.77 -12.50 7.37
C ALA A 139 26.69 -13.56 7.98
N LYS A 140 26.84 -14.70 7.32
CA LYS A 140 27.69 -15.82 7.76
C LYS A 140 29.18 -15.45 7.66
N GLU A 141 29.59 -14.81 6.58
CA GLU A 141 30.99 -14.45 6.33
C GLU A 141 31.52 -13.41 7.33
N HIS A 142 30.71 -12.38 7.59
CA HIS A 142 31.14 -11.24 8.43
C HIS A 142 30.61 -11.30 9.85
N GLY A 143 29.77 -12.29 10.20
CA GLY A 143 29.15 -12.41 11.51
C GLY A 143 28.07 -11.36 11.78
N TYR A 144 27.45 -10.80 10.73
CA TYR A 144 26.34 -9.85 10.87
C TYR A 144 25.08 -10.52 11.40
N THR A 145 24.32 -9.80 12.21
CA THR A 145 22.99 -10.25 12.65
C THR A 145 21.97 -9.93 11.56
N PHE A 146 21.30 -10.98 11.04
CA PHE A 146 20.24 -10.79 10.06
C PHE A 146 18.96 -10.30 10.72
N ILE A 147 18.41 -9.19 10.26
CA ILE A 147 17.17 -8.59 10.75
C ILE A 147 16.04 -8.96 9.77
N HIS A 148 15.23 -9.95 10.15
CA HIS A 148 14.16 -10.47 9.29
C HIS A 148 13.01 -9.45 9.16
N PRO A 149 12.43 -9.25 7.96
CA PRO A 149 11.41 -8.24 7.74
C PRO A 149 10.06 -8.51 8.41
N PHE A 150 9.76 -9.74 8.83
CA PHE A 150 8.48 -10.13 9.44
C PHE A 150 8.51 -11.44 10.26
N ASP A 151 9.31 -12.44 9.89
CA ASP A 151 9.30 -13.78 10.53
C ASP A 151 10.24 -13.83 11.74
N ASP A 152 10.00 -12.94 12.69
CA ASP A 152 10.74 -12.79 13.94
C ASP A 152 9.78 -12.24 15.02
N THR A 153 9.71 -12.91 16.15
CA THR A 153 8.78 -12.55 17.24
C THR A 153 9.10 -11.19 17.85
N ALA A 154 10.39 -10.82 17.99
CA ALA A 154 10.77 -9.50 18.49
C ALA A 154 10.37 -8.40 17.49
N VAL A 155 10.60 -8.62 16.18
CA VAL A 155 10.11 -7.70 15.15
C VAL A 155 8.58 -7.57 15.22
N ALA A 156 7.85 -8.69 15.28
CA ALA A 156 6.39 -8.67 15.38
C ALA A 156 5.90 -7.96 16.64
N THR A 157 6.56 -8.16 17.79
CA THR A 157 6.24 -7.49 19.06
C THR A 157 6.43 -5.98 18.96
N GLY A 158 7.54 -5.52 18.37
CA GLY A 158 7.76 -4.10 18.11
C GLY A 158 6.67 -3.49 17.22
N GLN A 159 6.21 -4.21 16.19
CA GLN A 159 5.09 -3.77 15.34
C GLN A 159 3.76 -3.72 16.12
N GLY A 160 3.57 -4.63 17.08
CA GLY A 160 2.38 -4.68 17.94
C GLY A 160 2.19 -3.44 18.82
N THR A 161 3.25 -2.63 19.04
CA THR A 161 3.15 -1.36 19.79
C THR A 161 2.14 -0.38 19.16
N ILE A 162 1.82 -0.54 17.87
CA ILE A 162 0.73 0.20 17.21
C ILE A 162 -0.60 -0.05 17.92
N ALA A 163 -0.88 -1.30 18.28
CA ALA A 163 -2.11 -1.65 18.97
C ALA A 163 -2.18 -1.04 20.39
N MET A 164 -1.05 -0.92 21.12
CA MET A 164 -1.02 -0.20 22.39
C MET A 164 -1.49 1.27 22.23
N GLU A 165 -1.02 1.94 21.19
CA GLU A 165 -1.44 3.31 20.91
C GLU A 165 -2.92 3.39 20.52
N ILE A 166 -3.40 2.45 19.68
CA ILE A 166 -4.82 2.37 19.28
C ILE A 166 -5.72 2.20 20.50
N PHE A 167 -5.42 1.23 21.38
CA PHE A 167 -6.28 0.94 22.52
C PHE A 167 -6.22 2.00 23.61
N LYS A 168 -5.11 2.73 23.70
CA LYS A 168 -4.99 3.89 24.60
C LYS A 168 -5.92 5.04 24.15
N GLU A 169 -6.01 5.28 22.85
CA GLU A 169 -6.86 6.36 22.28
C GLU A 169 -8.31 5.92 22.10
N LEU A 170 -8.56 4.66 21.75
CA LEU A 170 -9.89 4.12 21.48
C LEU A 170 -10.10 2.78 22.22
N PRO A 171 -10.28 2.80 23.54
CA PRO A 171 -10.41 1.56 24.36
C PRO A 171 -11.57 0.66 23.94
N LEU A 172 -12.59 1.22 23.29
CA LEU A 172 -13.80 0.51 22.90
C LEU A 172 -13.84 0.20 21.40
N VAL A 173 -12.69 0.00 20.74
CA VAL A 173 -12.64 -0.43 19.35
C VAL A 173 -13.32 -1.79 19.13
N ASP A 174 -14.06 -1.94 18.04
CA ASP A 174 -14.74 -3.20 17.70
C ASP A 174 -13.93 -3.99 16.65
N TYR A 175 -13.31 -3.30 15.67
CA TYR A 175 -12.56 -3.91 14.57
C TYR A 175 -11.23 -3.19 14.33
N VAL A 176 -10.20 -3.96 14.05
CA VAL A 176 -8.91 -3.45 13.57
C VAL A 176 -8.58 -4.14 12.25
N LEU A 177 -8.38 -3.36 11.18
CA LEU A 177 -7.95 -3.85 9.88
C LEU A 177 -6.43 -3.65 9.75
N VAL A 178 -5.74 -4.72 9.36
CA VAL A 178 -4.27 -4.76 9.28
C VAL A 178 -3.84 -5.24 7.92
N PRO A 179 -2.98 -4.51 7.17
CA PRO A 179 -2.45 -5.00 5.91
C PRO A 179 -1.47 -6.15 6.16
N VAL A 180 -1.57 -7.18 5.32
CA VAL A 180 -0.79 -8.41 5.44
C VAL A 180 0.06 -8.64 4.19
N GLY A 181 1.36 -8.79 4.39
CA GLY A 181 2.28 -9.44 3.48
C GLY A 181 2.82 -10.69 4.15
N GLY A 182 4.05 -10.67 4.67
CA GLY A 182 4.61 -11.80 5.43
C GLY A 182 4.00 -12.04 6.82
N GLY A 183 3.15 -11.14 7.33
CA GLY A 183 2.36 -11.33 8.54
C GLY A 183 2.89 -10.70 9.84
N GLY A 184 4.11 -10.13 9.86
CA GLY A 184 4.72 -9.62 11.11
C GLY A 184 3.91 -8.52 11.81
N LEU A 185 3.36 -7.55 11.06
CA LEU A 185 2.48 -6.52 11.61
C LEU A 185 1.20 -7.12 12.17
N ALA A 186 0.54 -7.98 11.38
CA ALA A 186 -0.71 -8.61 11.77
C ALA A 186 -0.52 -9.51 13.02
N THR A 187 0.62 -10.19 13.13
CA THR A 187 0.98 -10.98 14.33
C THR A 187 1.04 -10.11 15.57
N GLY A 188 1.80 -9.03 15.54
CA GLY A 188 1.95 -8.15 16.71
C GLY A 188 0.62 -7.49 17.10
N VAL A 189 -0.09 -6.89 16.13
CA VAL A 189 -1.35 -6.20 16.37
C VAL A 189 -2.44 -7.16 16.85
N SER A 190 -2.63 -8.31 16.18
CA SER A 190 -3.69 -9.26 16.53
C SER A 190 -3.43 -9.93 17.89
N THR A 191 -2.18 -10.29 18.18
CA THR A 191 -1.83 -10.88 19.46
C THR A 191 -2.15 -9.93 20.60
N LEU A 192 -1.69 -8.69 20.53
CA LEU A 192 -1.97 -7.71 21.59
C LEU A 192 -3.46 -7.40 21.69
N ALA A 193 -4.17 -7.25 20.56
CA ALA A 193 -5.61 -7.03 20.55
C ALA A 193 -6.36 -8.14 21.32
N LYS A 194 -6.03 -9.41 21.05
CA LYS A 194 -6.66 -10.56 21.70
C LYS A 194 -6.29 -10.71 23.17
N LEU A 195 -5.08 -10.31 23.56
CA LEU A 195 -4.67 -10.30 24.96
C LEU A 195 -5.43 -9.23 25.77
N LEU A 196 -5.63 -8.05 25.19
CA LEU A 196 -6.37 -6.94 25.83
C LEU A 196 -7.88 -7.20 25.88
N ASN A 197 -8.44 -7.63 24.76
CA ASN A 197 -9.88 -7.93 24.66
C ASN A 197 -10.15 -8.95 23.53
N PRO A 198 -10.43 -10.22 23.87
CA PRO A 198 -10.70 -11.27 22.89
C PRO A 198 -11.90 -11.00 21.96
N LYS A 199 -12.80 -10.07 22.35
CA LYS A 199 -13.98 -9.70 21.54
C LYS A 199 -13.64 -8.79 20.36
N ILE A 200 -12.48 -8.11 20.38
CA ILE A 200 -12.05 -7.27 19.28
C ILE A 200 -11.81 -8.16 18.04
N LYS A 201 -12.35 -7.75 16.92
CA LYS A 201 -12.16 -8.43 15.65
C LYS A 201 -10.94 -7.84 14.92
N VAL A 202 -9.96 -8.69 14.61
CA VAL A 202 -8.80 -8.31 13.81
C VAL A 202 -8.89 -8.96 12.45
N ILE A 203 -8.97 -8.13 11.42
CA ILE A 203 -9.13 -8.55 10.03
C ILE A 203 -7.83 -8.31 9.28
N GLY A 204 -7.23 -9.38 8.77
CA GLY A 204 -6.11 -9.29 7.84
C GLY A 204 -6.59 -8.82 6.47
N VAL A 205 -5.80 -7.98 5.80
CA VAL A 205 -6.13 -7.56 4.44
C VAL A 205 -4.93 -7.80 3.53
N GLU A 206 -5.12 -8.63 2.52
CA GLU A 206 -4.13 -8.97 1.49
C GLU A 206 -4.54 -8.41 0.12
N PRO A 207 -3.59 -8.11 -0.78
CA PRO A 207 -3.94 -7.90 -2.18
C PRO A 207 -4.35 -9.24 -2.81
N GLU A 208 -5.34 -9.21 -3.69
CA GLU A 208 -5.85 -10.43 -4.36
C GLU A 208 -4.73 -11.17 -5.10
N GLY A 209 -3.81 -10.44 -5.74
CA GLY A 209 -2.67 -11.00 -6.45
C GLY A 209 -1.51 -11.50 -5.58
N ALA A 210 -1.62 -11.46 -4.23
CA ALA A 210 -0.61 -11.96 -3.30
C ALA A 210 -1.23 -12.44 -1.96
N GLY A 211 -2.29 -13.23 -2.02
CA GLY A 211 -3.03 -13.76 -0.88
C GLY A 211 -2.39 -15.00 -0.25
N CYS A 212 -1.11 -14.96 0.10
CA CYS A 212 -0.37 -16.12 0.60
C CYS A 212 -0.81 -16.56 2.00
N LEU A 213 -1.21 -15.65 2.88
CA LEU A 213 -1.68 -15.99 4.20
C LEU A 213 -3.07 -16.62 4.15
N LYS A 214 -3.98 -16.08 3.33
CA LYS A 214 -5.32 -16.67 3.13
C LYS A 214 -5.20 -18.11 2.63
N ALA A 215 -4.41 -18.35 1.59
CA ALA A 215 -4.15 -19.68 1.06
C ALA A 215 -3.55 -20.61 2.13
N SER A 216 -2.65 -20.10 2.97
CA SER A 216 -2.00 -20.88 4.05
C SER A 216 -2.99 -21.24 5.16
N ILE A 217 -3.87 -20.34 5.57
CA ILE A 217 -4.91 -20.60 6.59
C ILE A 217 -5.93 -21.61 6.06
N GLU A 218 -6.39 -21.48 4.83
CA GLU A 218 -7.30 -22.43 4.18
C GLU A 218 -6.68 -23.83 4.06
N ALA A 219 -5.37 -23.91 3.79
CA ALA A 219 -4.63 -25.16 3.73
C ALA A 219 -4.25 -25.74 5.12
N GLY A 220 -4.39 -24.96 6.21
CA GLY A 220 -3.94 -25.35 7.56
C GLY A 220 -2.42 -25.47 7.72
N LYS A 221 -1.64 -24.96 6.78
CA LYS A 221 -0.16 -24.96 6.76
C LYS A 221 0.37 -23.82 5.93
N VAL A 222 1.63 -23.44 6.15
CA VAL A 222 2.30 -22.44 5.30
C VAL A 222 2.36 -22.92 3.86
N VAL A 223 1.88 -22.09 2.94
CA VAL A 223 1.86 -22.31 1.48
C VAL A 223 2.68 -21.22 0.81
N THR A 224 3.49 -21.61 -0.17
CA THR A 224 4.21 -20.69 -1.06
C THR A 224 3.42 -20.57 -2.37
N LEU A 225 3.07 -19.34 -2.76
CA LEU A 225 2.43 -19.05 -4.05
C LEU A 225 3.45 -19.21 -5.20
N ASP A 226 3.00 -19.70 -6.33
CA ASP A 226 3.83 -19.82 -7.52
C ASP A 226 4.31 -18.46 -8.04
N SER A 227 3.40 -17.47 -8.01
CA SER A 227 3.69 -16.10 -8.42
C SER A 227 2.90 -15.09 -7.59
N VAL A 228 3.33 -13.84 -7.62
CA VAL A 228 2.61 -12.68 -7.06
C VAL A 228 2.51 -11.60 -8.13
N SER A 229 1.35 -10.96 -8.21
CA SER A 229 1.09 -9.86 -9.14
C SER A 229 0.17 -8.84 -8.48
N THR A 230 0.74 -7.74 -7.99
CA THR A 230 -0.02 -6.64 -7.36
C THR A 230 0.79 -5.35 -7.38
N ILE A 231 0.10 -4.20 -7.40
CA ILE A 231 0.72 -2.88 -7.22
C ILE A 231 1.10 -2.61 -5.75
N ALA A 232 0.66 -3.44 -4.81
CA ALA A 232 0.94 -3.31 -3.37
C ALA A 232 2.28 -3.97 -3.00
N ASP A 233 3.41 -3.43 -3.50
CA ASP A 233 4.77 -4.01 -3.39
C ASP A 233 5.19 -4.31 -1.95
N GLY A 234 4.80 -3.51 -0.97
CA GLY A 234 5.13 -3.77 0.45
C GLY A 234 4.47 -5.02 1.04
N THR A 235 3.47 -5.58 0.36
CA THR A 235 2.73 -6.80 0.73
C THR A 235 2.81 -7.91 -0.31
N ALA A 236 3.57 -7.71 -1.40
CA ALA A 236 3.78 -8.69 -2.47
C ALA A 236 4.72 -9.81 -2.02
N VAL A 237 4.25 -10.69 -1.16
CA VAL A 237 5.01 -11.78 -0.54
C VAL A 237 4.46 -13.12 -0.98
N LYS A 238 5.34 -14.05 -1.40
CA LYS A 238 4.93 -15.40 -1.84
C LYS A 238 4.61 -16.33 -0.68
N THR A 239 5.28 -16.16 0.46
CA THR A 239 5.22 -17.08 1.59
C THR A 239 5.07 -16.29 2.89
N PRO A 240 4.06 -16.56 3.75
CA PRO A 240 3.98 -15.93 5.05
C PRO A 240 5.06 -16.47 5.98
N GLY A 241 5.35 -15.74 7.08
CA GLY A 241 6.33 -16.19 8.07
C GLY A 241 5.95 -17.52 8.70
N THR A 242 6.91 -18.41 8.83
CA THR A 242 6.71 -19.76 9.38
C THR A 242 6.61 -19.74 10.90
N TYR A 243 7.49 -18.98 11.56
CA TYR A 243 7.52 -18.89 13.04
C TYR A 243 6.31 -18.14 13.59
N ILE A 244 5.79 -17.16 12.85
CA ILE A 244 4.66 -16.33 13.28
C ILE A 244 3.30 -16.89 12.82
N PHE A 245 3.26 -17.86 11.92
CA PHE A 245 2.03 -18.43 11.37
C PHE A 245 1.04 -18.94 12.42
N PRO A 246 1.46 -19.66 13.48
CA PRO A 246 0.54 -20.11 14.55
C PRO A 246 -0.20 -18.96 15.24
N TYR A 247 0.44 -17.80 15.41
CA TYR A 247 -0.20 -16.61 15.99
C TYR A 247 -1.25 -16.04 15.06
N LEU A 248 -0.96 -16.00 13.74
CA LEU A 248 -1.90 -15.51 12.74
C LEU A 248 -3.15 -16.38 12.67
N CYS A 249 -2.98 -17.71 12.63
CA CYS A 249 -4.10 -18.65 12.65
C CYS A 249 -4.97 -18.52 13.90
N LYS A 250 -4.36 -18.24 15.06
CA LYS A 250 -5.07 -18.13 16.34
C LYS A 250 -5.81 -16.80 16.49
N ASN A 251 -5.22 -15.71 16.04
CA ASN A 251 -5.59 -14.35 16.46
C ASN A 251 -6.32 -13.54 15.39
N LEU A 252 -6.19 -13.89 14.10
CA LEU A 252 -6.99 -13.25 13.05
C LEU A 252 -8.40 -13.87 13.03
N ASP A 253 -9.40 -13.01 12.94
CA ASP A 253 -10.80 -13.43 12.85
C ASP A 253 -11.24 -13.69 11.41
N ASP A 254 -10.61 -12.99 10.45
CA ASP A 254 -10.91 -13.14 9.02
C ASP A 254 -9.77 -12.53 8.17
N ILE A 255 -9.76 -12.88 6.89
CA ILE A 255 -8.87 -12.28 5.88
C ILE A 255 -9.69 -11.85 4.67
N ILE A 256 -9.58 -10.57 4.32
CA ILE A 256 -10.18 -9.98 3.13
C ILE A 256 -9.07 -9.81 2.07
N THR A 257 -9.36 -10.22 0.84
CA THR A 257 -8.50 -9.90 -0.33
C THR A 257 -9.10 -8.74 -1.09
N VAL A 258 -8.23 -7.83 -1.58
CA VAL A 258 -8.62 -6.60 -2.27
C VAL A 258 -7.94 -6.54 -3.65
N PRO A 259 -8.67 -6.35 -4.76
CA PRO A 259 -8.09 -6.17 -6.08
C PRO A 259 -7.38 -4.82 -6.21
N ASP A 260 -6.38 -4.76 -7.08
CA ASP A 260 -5.53 -3.58 -7.27
C ASP A 260 -6.31 -2.32 -7.70
N GLU A 261 -7.38 -2.49 -8.47
CA GLU A 261 -8.25 -1.40 -8.90
C GLU A 261 -8.87 -0.65 -7.72
N GLU A 262 -9.17 -1.35 -6.63
CA GLU A 262 -9.72 -0.73 -5.43
C GLU A 262 -8.67 0.10 -4.67
N LEU A 263 -7.41 -0.29 -4.75
CA LEU A 263 -6.29 0.49 -4.18
C LEU A 263 -6.10 1.80 -4.94
N VAL A 264 -6.23 1.78 -6.27
CA VAL A 264 -6.17 2.98 -7.11
C VAL A 264 -7.27 3.98 -6.72
N VAL A 265 -8.50 3.49 -6.52
CA VAL A 265 -9.63 4.32 -6.06
C VAL A 265 -9.39 4.85 -4.65
N ALA A 266 -8.94 3.99 -3.72
CA ALA A 266 -8.64 4.37 -2.35
C ALA A 266 -7.53 5.42 -2.24
N PHE A 267 -6.55 5.41 -3.17
CA PHE A 267 -5.51 6.44 -3.24
C PHE A 267 -6.12 7.83 -3.46
N LEU A 268 -7.01 7.97 -4.43
CA LEU A 268 -7.71 9.25 -4.68
C LEU A 268 -8.53 9.68 -3.46
N ASP A 269 -9.25 8.75 -2.81
CA ASP A 269 -10.02 9.04 -1.61
C ASP A 269 -9.14 9.60 -0.48
N MET A 270 -7.95 9.02 -0.29
CA MET A 270 -7.00 9.49 0.71
C MET A 270 -6.46 10.88 0.39
N VAL A 271 -6.11 11.14 -0.87
CA VAL A 271 -5.59 12.44 -1.29
C VAL A 271 -6.69 13.51 -1.24
N GLU A 272 -7.87 13.22 -1.78
CA GLU A 272 -8.96 14.19 -1.90
C GLU A 272 -9.65 14.50 -0.56
N ASN A 273 -9.88 13.49 0.28
CA ASN A 273 -10.67 13.66 1.50
C ASN A 273 -9.81 13.76 2.78
N HIS A 274 -8.61 13.18 2.81
CA HIS A 274 -7.76 13.16 4.01
C HIS A 274 -6.47 13.95 3.86
N LYS A 275 -6.09 14.37 2.65
CA LYS A 275 -4.84 15.09 2.34
C LYS A 275 -3.60 14.28 2.75
N MET A 276 -3.70 12.95 2.65
CA MET A 276 -2.63 12.01 3.01
C MET A 276 -2.15 11.23 1.81
N VAL A 277 -0.83 11.10 1.66
CA VAL A 277 -0.21 10.18 0.72
C VAL A 277 0.04 8.87 1.44
N VAL A 278 -0.58 7.80 0.94
CA VAL A 278 -0.46 6.43 1.46
C VAL A 278 -0.04 5.51 0.32
N GLU A 279 0.97 4.68 0.54
CA GLU A 279 1.40 3.70 -0.46
C GLU A 279 0.37 2.58 -0.67
N ASN A 280 0.42 1.89 -1.81
CA ASN A 280 -0.60 0.90 -2.18
C ASN A 280 -0.83 -0.17 -1.11
N SER A 281 0.23 -0.67 -0.46
CA SER A 281 0.10 -1.63 0.66
C SER A 281 -0.59 -1.03 1.89
N GLY A 282 -0.43 0.26 2.13
CA GLY A 282 -1.11 0.98 3.22
C GLY A 282 -2.58 1.25 2.95
N LEU A 283 -2.98 1.25 1.67
CA LEU A 283 -4.37 1.47 1.23
C LEU A 283 -5.26 0.23 1.38
N LEU A 284 -4.68 -0.97 1.53
CA LEU A 284 -5.43 -2.22 1.64
C LEU A 284 -6.57 -2.14 2.65
N THR A 285 -6.29 -1.61 3.84
CA THR A 285 -7.26 -1.56 4.93
C THR A 285 -8.42 -0.61 4.68
N VAL A 286 -8.20 0.53 4.03
CA VAL A 286 -9.30 1.46 3.68
C VAL A 286 -10.08 0.96 2.48
N ALA A 287 -9.45 0.33 1.50
CA ALA A 287 -10.13 -0.32 0.39
C ALA A 287 -11.02 -1.48 0.86
N ALA A 288 -10.58 -2.24 1.88
CA ALA A 288 -11.34 -3.34 2.46
C ALA A 288 -12.60 -2.92 3.23
N LEU A 289 -12.73 -1.65 3.64
CA LEU A 289 -13.86 -1.17 4.45
C LEU A 289 -15.22 -1.46 3.83
N LYS A 290 -15.35 -1.35 2.52
CA LYS A 290 -16.60 -1.63 1.79
C LYS A 290 -16.98 -3.12 1.77
N HIS A 291 -16.04 -4.01 2.02
CA HIS A 291 -16.28 -5.46 2.09
C HIS A 291 -16.76 -5.90 3.48
N LEU A 292 -16.65 -5.05 4.50
CA LEU A 292 -17.16 -5.32 5.84
C LEU A 292 -18.69 -5.19 5.88
N LYS A 293 -19.37 -6.29 6.15
CA LYS A 293 -20.85 -6.32 6.26
C LYS A 293 -21.35 -5.98 7.68
N VAL A 294 -20.77 -4.92 8.28
CA VAL A 294 -21.11 -4.46 9.63
C VAL A 294 -21.50 -2.99 9.65
N LYS A 295 -22.32 -2.59 10.61
CA LYS A 295 -22.79 -1.22 10.81
C LYS A 295 -22.66 -0.81 12.27
N ASN A 296 -22.57 0.49 12.52
CA ASN A 296 -22.51 1.08 13.86
C ASN A 296 -21.32 0.56 14.71
N LYS A 297 -20.19 0.18 14.05
CA LYS A 297 -18.97 -0.30 14.69
C LYS A 297 -17.89 0.76 14.70
N ARG A 298 -17.00 0.71 15.69
CA ARG A 298 -15.77 1.49 15.74
C ARG A 298 -14.65 0.67 15.10
N ILE A 299 -14.18 1.14 13.97
CA ILE A 299 -13.23 0.45 13.12
C ILE A 299 -11.96 1.27 13.02
N VAL A 300 -10.81 0.65 13.23
CA VAL A 300 -9.50 1.26 12.99
C VAL A 300 -8.87 0.60 11.76
N SER A 301 -8.50 1.42 10.77
CA SER A 301 -7.71 1.03 9.59
C SER A 301 -6.26 1.48 9.77
N ILE A 302 -5.30 0.56 9.73
CA ILE A 302 -3.87 0.87 9.83
C ILE A 302 -3.35 1.23 8.44
N LEU A 303 -2.93 2.49 8.26
CA LEU A 303 -2.23 2.98 7.06
C LEU A 303 -0.75 2.71 7.23
N SER A 304 -0.28 1.57 6.77
CA SER A 304 1.03 1.01 7.15
C SER A 304 2.25 1.78 6.65
N GLY A 305 2.14 2.52 5.55
CA GLY A 305 3.23 3.30 4.98
C GLY A 305 2.80 4.28 3.91
N GLY A 306 3.71 5.18 3.53
CA GLY A 306 3.50 6.23 2.51
C GLY A 306 4.69 6.41 1.57
N ASN A 307 5.62 5.47 1.52
CA ASN A 307 6.85 5.57 0.73
C ASN A 307 6.63 5.25 -0.76
N MET A 308 5.74 5.99 -1.39
CA MET A 308 5.48 5.94 -2.82
C MET A 308 6.42 6.89 -3.57
N ASP A 309 6.91 6.49 -4.73
CA ASP A 309 7.64 7.41 -5.61
C ASP A 309 6.67 8.27 -6.44
N VAL A 310 7.17 9.43 -6.90
CA VAL A 310 6.33 10.42 -7.59
C VAL A 310 5.83 9.91 -8.95
N ILE A 311 6.59 9.06 -9.64
CA ILE A 311 6.20 8.50 -10.94
C ILE A 311 5.03 7.51 -10.74
N THR A 312 5.17 6.59 -9.77
CA THR A 312 4.10 5.67 -9.38
C THR A 312 2.85 6.45 -8.94
N MET A 313 3.03 7.49 -8.12
CA MET A 313 1.93 8.37 -7.69
C MET A 313 1.20 8.98 -8.89
N SER A 314 1.93 9.55 -9.85
CA SER A 314 1.35 10.13 -11.07
C SER A 314 0.53 9.09 -11.83
N SER A 315 1.07 7.88 -12.00
CA SER A 315 0.38 6.79 -12.70
C SER A 315 -0.90 6.36 -11.97
N VAL A 316 -0.86 6.22 -10.65
CA VAL A 316 -2.04 5.85 -9.84
C VAL A 316 -3.11 6.94 -9.91
N VAL A 317 -2.73 8.24 -9.83
CA VAL A 317 -3.66 9.36 -9.97
C VAL A 317 -4.35 9.31 -11.34
N GLN A 318 -3.58 9.17 -12.42
CA GLN A 318 -4.13 9.12 -13.79
C GLN A 318 -5.11 7.95 -13.95
N GLN A 319 -4.73 6.75 -13.52
CA GLN A 319 -5.60 5.58 -13.58
C GLN A 319 -6.87 5.78 -12.75
N GLY A 320 -6.75 6.33 -11.55
CA GLY A 320 -7.89 6.60 -10.68
C GLY A 320 -8.87 7.61 -11.27
N LEU A 321 -8.38 8.65 -11.94
CA LEU A 321 -9.22 9.62 -12.65
C LEU A 321 -9.97 8.97 -13.82
N ILE A 322 -9.31 8.08 -14.57
CA ILE A 322 -9.93 7.31 -15.65
C ILE A 322 -11.00 6.36 -15.08
N MET A 323 -10.70 5.61 -14.02
CA MET A 323 -11.64 4.67 -13.39
C MET A 323 -12.88 5.34 -12.82
N ARG A 324 -12.78 6.63 -12.44
CA ARG A 324 -13.91 7.44 -11.96
C ARG A 324 -14.60 8.24 -13.08
N ASP A 325 -14.31 7.94 -14.33
CA ASP A 325 -14.83 8.66 -15.51
C ASP A 325 -14.61 10.18 -15.44
N ARG A 326 -13.59 10.62 -14.69
CA ARG A 326 -13.21 12.04 -14.63
C ARG A 326 -12.32 12.42 -15.82
N ILE A 327 -11.63 11.46 -16.40
CA ILE A 327 -10.90 11.60 -17.66
C ILE A 327 -11.25 10.42 -18.55
N PHE A 328 -11.63 10.72 -19.79
CA PHE A 328 -11.95 9.69 -20.78
C PHE A 328 -11.63 10.18 -22.18
N THR A 329 -11.44 9.27 -23.13
CA THR A 329 -11.17 9.59 -24.54
C THR A 329 -12.28 9.07 -25.43
N VAL A 330 -12.77 9.95 -26.30
CA VAL A 330 -13.69 9.60 -27.39
C VAL A 330 -13.00 9.76 -28.73
N SER A 331 -13.30 8.86 -29.65
CA SER A 331 -12.95 8.95 -31.05
C SER A 331 -14.21 9.27 -31.85
N VAL A 332 -14.14 10.30 -32.68
CA VAL A 332 -15.23 10.74 -33.56
C VAL A 332 -14.71 10.80 -34.99
N LEU A 333 -15.45 10.17 -35.91
CA LEU A 333 -15.15 10.29 -37.35
C LEU A 333 -15.87 11.51 -37.93
N LEU A 334 -15.13 12.37 -38.59
CA LEU A 334 -15.60 13.64 -39.16
C LEU A 334 -15.43 13.68 -40.68
N PRO A 335 -16.29 14.44 -41.39
CA PRO A 335 -16.02 14.84 -42.76
C PRO A 335 -14.76 15.71 -42.84
N ASP A 336 -13.99 15.54 -43.91
CA ASP A 336 -12.83 16.39 -44.19
C ASP A 336 -13.28 17.73 -44.81
N LYS A 337 -13.72 18.64 -43.93
CA LYS A 337 -14.14 20.00 -44.33
C LYS A 337 -13.89 21.02 -43.23
N PRO A 338 -13.68 22.30 -43.57
CA PRO A 338 -13.50 23.38 -42.61
C PRO A 338 -14.70 23.50 -41.65
N GLY A 339 -14.41 23.76 -40.35
CA GLY A 339 -15.41 24.03 -39.33
C GLY A 339 -15.86 22.82 -38.49
N GLU A 340 -15.65 21.59 -38.93
CA GLU A 340 -16.10 20.40 -38.19
C GLU A 340 -15.45 20.28 -36.80
N LEU A 341 -14.15 20.53 -36.70
CA LEU A 341 -13.44 20.53 -35.40
C LEU A 341 -14.05 21.57 -34.43
N SER A 342 -14.31 22.79 -34.92
CA SER A 342 -14.91 23.86 -34.11
C SER A 342 -16.31 23.47 -33.62
N HIS A 343 -17.10 22.81 -34.48
CA HIS A 343 -18.44 22.37 -34.15
C HIS A 343 -18.43 21.28 -33.04
N VAL A 344 -17.55 20.27 -33.15
CA VAL A 344 -17.39 19.26 -32.11
C VAL A 344 -16.95 19.89 -30.77
N ALA A 345 -15.98 20.81 -30.82
CA ALA A 345 -15.52 21.52 -29.63
C ALA A 345 -16.63 22.34 -28.95
N ASP A 346 -17.49 23.01 -29.76
CA ASP A 346 -18.63 23.77 -29.25
C ASP A 346 -19.70 22.88 -28.58
N VAL A 347 -19.97 21.71 -29.16
CA VAL A 347 -20.88 20.72 -28.54
C VAL A 347 -20.36 20.28 -27.18
N ILE A 348 -19.07 19.99 -27.08
CA ILE A 348 -18.43 19.56 -25.79
C ILE A 348 -18.46 20.72 -24.79
N ALA A 349 -18.09 21.91 -25.19
CA ALA A 349 -18.07 23.10 -24.35
C ALA A 349 -19.45 23.44 -23.76
N LYS A 350 -20.53 23.30 -24.55
CA LYS A 350 -21.92 23.48 -24.07
C LYS A 350 -22.34 22.50 -23.01
N GLN A 351 -21.65 21.38 -22.90
CA GLN A 351 -21.84 20.43 -21.80
C GLN A 351 -20.84 20.64 -20.66
N ASN A 352 -20.08 21.72 -20.62
CA ASN A 352 -19.00 21.98 -19.67
C ASN A 352 -17.87 20.92 -19.69
N GLY A 353 -17.72 20.18 -20.79
CA GLY A 353 -16.58 19.27 -20.98
C GLY A 353 -15.31 20.06 -21.27
N ASN A 354 -14.22 19.76 -20.55
CA ASN A 354 -12.92 20.38 -20.78
C ASN A 354 -12.03 19.46 -21.63
N VAL A 355 -11.47 19.99 -22.72
CA VAL A 355 -10.57 19.24 -23.59
C VAL A 355 -9.15 19.28 -23.03
N ILE A 356 -8.60 18.13 -22.64
CA ILE A 356 -7.23 17.99 -22.13
C ILE A 356 -6.25 17.74 -23.28
N LYS A 357 -6.62 16.87 -24.23
CA LYS A 357 -5.78 16.49 -25.36
C LYS A 357 -6.64 16.28 -26.58
N LEU A 358 -6.10 16.66 -27.74
CA LEU A 358 -6.78 16.52 -29.03
C LEU A 358 -5.78 15.99 -30.06
N GLU A 359 -6.17 14.90 -30.73
CA GLU A 359 -5.42 14.32 -31.83
C GLU A 359 -6.32 14.36 -33.08
N HIS A 360 -5.84 15.02 -34.13
CA HIS A 360 -6.55 15.18 -35.40
C HIS A 360 -5.82 14.38 -36.47
N ASN A 361 -6.36 13.21 -36.80
CA ASN A 361 -5.77 12.27 -37.74
C ASN A 361 -6.50 12.34 -39.07
N GLN A 362 -5.86 12.90 -40.08
CA GLN A 362 -6.38 12.91 -41.47
C GLN A 362 -6.06 11.60 -42.20
N PHE A 363 -6.78 11.33 -43.25
CA PHE A 363 -6.55 10.19 -44.16
C PHE A 363 -6.79 8.81 -43.54
N VAL A 364 -7.60 8.72 -42.49
CA VAL A 364 -7.98 7.43 -41.88
C VAL A 364 -8.92 6.61 -42.77
N SER A 365 -9.57 7.27 -43.75
CA SER A 365 -10.44 6.64 -44.75
C SER A 365 -10.34 7.36 -46.09
N ILE A 366 -10.54 6.62 -47.21
CA ILE A 366 -10.66 7.18 -48.57
C ILE A 366 -12.01 7.91 -48.71
N ASN A 367 -13.02 7.55 -47.93
CA ASN A 367 -14.32 8.22 -47.92
C ASN A 367 -14.21 9.59 -47.22
N ARG A 368 -14.30 10.67 -47.97
CA ARG A 368 -14.20 12.05 -47.47
C ARG A 368 -15.23 12.38 -46.36
N ASN A 369 -16.36 11.70 -46.31
CA ASN A 369 -17.36 11.90 -45.25
C ASN A 369 -16.96 11.32 -43.91
N ALA A 370 -15.91 10.50 -43.85
CA ALA A 370 -15.37 9.90 -42.64
C ALA A 370 -13.82 9.81 -42.71
N ALA A 371 -13.18 10.82 -43.31
CA ALA A 371 -11.74 10.80 -43.61
C ALA A 371 -10.88 11.27 -42.43
N VAL A 372 -11.47 11.93 -41.44
CA VAL A 372 -10.79 12.48 -40.27
C VAL A 372 -11.24 11.75 -39.02
N GLU A 373 -10.29 11.20 -38.25
CA GLU A 373 -10.52 10.75 -36.89
C GLU A 373 -10.07 11.83 -35.92
N LEU A 374 -10.99 12.28 -35.09
CA LEU A 374 -10.71 13.19 -33.99
C LEU A 374 -10.75 12.41 -32.68
N ARG A 375 -9.59 12.24 -32.03
CA ARG A 375 -9.51 11.67 -30.69
C ARG A 375 -9.42 12.80 -29.68
N ILE A 376 -10.36 12.82 -28.77
CA ILE A 376 -10.51 13.89 -27.78
C ILE A 376 -10.46 13.27 -26.39
N THR A 377 -9.44 13.65 -25.61
CA THR A 377 -9.38 13.32 -24.18
C THR A 377 -10.02 14.46 -23.41
N LEU A 378 -11.01 14.12 -22.61
CA LEU A 378 -11.91 15.04 -21.92
C LEU A 378 -11.81 14.87 -20.42
N GLU A 379 -11.90 15.99 -19.69
CA GLU A 379 -12.18 16.01 -18.27
C GLU A 379 -13.69 16.15 -18.06
N ALA A 380 -14.23 15.37 -17.12
CA ALA A 380 -15.63 15.39 -16.72
C ALA A 380 -15.76 15.33 -15.18
N PHE A 381 -16.95 15.59 -14.67
CA PHE A 381 -17.26 15.50 -13.23
C PHE A 381 -17.57 14.08 -12.76
N GLY A 382 -17.47 13.07 -13.62
CA GLY A 382 -17.74 11.68 -13.36
C GLY A 382 -18.66 11.04 -14.39
N THR A 383 -19.15 9.85 -14.09
CA THR A 383 -19.87 8.97 -15.01
C THR A 383 -21.10 9.62 -15.66
N GLU A 384 -21.93 10.31 -14.88
CA GLU A 384 -23.12 10.97 -15.39
C GLU A 384 -22.78 12.08 -16.39
N HIS A 385 -21.81 12.92 -16.05
CA HIS A 385 -21.36 14.01 -16.92
C HIS A 385 -20.71 13.48 -18.20
N LYS A 386 -19.91 12.42 -18.13
CA LYS A 386 -19.38 11.69 -19.28
C LYS A 386 -20.52 11.25 -20.21
N HIS A 387 -21.59 10.66 -19.67
CA HIS A 387 -22.74 10.24 -20.46
C HIS A 387 -23.44 11.42 -21.12
N GLN A 388 -23.60 12.56 -20.42
CA GLN A 388 -24.19 13.77 -21.00
C GLN A 388 -23.41 14.29 -22.20
N ILE A 389 -22.07 14.31 -22.09
CA ILE A 389 -21.18 14.73 -23.19
C ILE A 389 -21.34 13.78 -24.40
N ILE A 390 -21.31 12.47 -24.16
CA ILE A 390 -21.47 11.46 -25.23
C ILE A 390 -22.84 11.63 -25.93
N GLN A 391 -23.93 11.73 -25.17
CA GLN A 391 -25.26 11.93 -25.71
C GLN A 391 -25.40 13.25 -26.50
N ALA A 392 -24.72 14.31 -26.06
CA ALA A 392 -24.74 15.59 -26.81
C ALA A 392 -24.04 15.45 -28.16
N LEU A 393 -22.94 14.72 -28.24
CA LEU A 393 -22.29 14.40 -29.51
C LEU A 393 -23.20 13.57 -30.41
N GLU A 394 -23.86 12.55 -29.91
CA GLU A 394 -24.81 11.71 -30.63
C GLU A 394 -26.00 12.52 -31.17
N LYS A 395 -26.59 13.41 -30.38
CA LYS A 395 -27.68 14.32 -30.78
C LYS A 395 -27.29 15.29 -31.92
N ASN A 396 -25.98 15.58 -32.03
CA ASN A 396 -25.44 16.40 -33.11
C ASN A 396 -24.94 15.56 -34.30
N ASN A 397 -25.43 14.31 -34.43
CA ASN A 397 -25.13 13.37 -35.49
C ASN A 397 -23.68 12.89 -35.58
N TYR A 398 -22.90 13.01 -34.46
CA TYR A 398 -21.62 12.36 -34.35
C TYR A 398 -21.80 10.93 -33.79
N GLN A 399 -20.84 10.05 -34.10
CA GLN A 399 -20.80 8.68 -33.59
C GLN A 399 -19.60 8.50 -32.68
N PRO A 400 -19.65 9.01 -31.44
CA PRO A 400 -18.52 8.91 -30.52
C PRO A 400 -18.29 7.46 -30.10
N ARG A 401 -17.03 7.03 -30.14
CA ARG A 401 -16.60 5.72 -29.63
C ARG A 401 -15.65 5.94 -28.47
N LEU A 402 -15.91 5.30 -27.34
CA LEU A 402 -14.95 5.27 -26.26
C LEU A 402 -13.72 4.48 -26.69
N VAL A 403 -12.55 5.07 -26.52
CA VAL A 403 -11.26 4.43 -26.80
C VAL A 403 -10.38 4.48 -25.56
N ARG A 404 -9.31 3.67 -25.57
CA ARG A 404 -8.37 3.66 -24.45
C ARG A 404 -7.80 5.07 -24.23
N THR A 405 -7.91 5.55 -23.00
CA THR A 405 -7.35 6.84 -22.59
C THR A 405 -5.86 6.70 -22.34
N ASN A 406 -5.05 7.47 -23.07
CA ASN A 406 -3.62 7.60 -22.87
C ASN A 406 -3.34 9.09 -22.60
N ILE A 407 -2.95 9.40 -21.37
CA ILE A 407 -2.65 10.77 -20.93
C ILE A 407 -1.13 10.97 -20.95
#